data_47c0fe7e1a9a18a4e2c598d8120c78fe
#
_entry.id   47c0fe7e1a9a18a4e2c598d8120c78fe
#
_cell.length_a   1.000
_cell.length_b   1.000
_cell.length_c   1.000
_cell.angle_alpha   90.00
_cell.angle_beta   90.00
_cell.angle_gamma   90.00
#
_symmetry.space_group_name_H-M   'P 1'
#
loop_
_entity.id
_entity.type
_entity.pdbx_description
1 polymer ?
#
loop_
_entity_poly.entity_id
_entity_poly.type
_entity_poly.pdbx_seq_one_letter_code
_entity_poly.pdbx_strand_id
1 'polypeptide(L)'
;MSIANIQYWREANQYFAPSSDQLGLLHLWSLSAEEQFYLVSPLMLVLLNRTRHVFAGIALAGAVSLAAAILWLPRDPEAVFFLTPFRAFEFVLGALAIVLERRIATRPTARTVAAWLGYAVLGGSLLVIERFQREAGLGALPPSLAIAVIIAANRPTGLFANRAVLAVGRSSYSLYLVHWPVIYFAHFIFGEPTGSALGVVTQLLVMAALTAAMFFLVEQPVRQMRGVQWKQACAFAAVIVMCAAATHATFKADGVTWRLPAEQRARLELQRFGMSPCTRTSDFCQFGDPAGAGQLELLGDSYVHHYVAALDDALKRRAIRGTTSTVGGCPMLPGVAPRPPRVAECVALRDRELSRVRASSADVVVVGQAWHLYLDGTDADKARQAAEIRDGLQALLRLLDRPGRRFLIIGGQVRPTDCSFDSVRMQPGPLWHAPPAPCRPLAAASARADSREIDAVLAAALEQRSNAELLRPAEIYCGESCPIVRDDGVWLFLDAGHFTVAGAQLMGQRAVAQISHVLSGVSQP
;
A
#
# COMPACT_ATOMS: atom_id res chain seq x y z
N MET A 1 -7.12 0.68 18.57
CA MET A 1 -8.11 0.75 17.48
C MET A 1 -8.32 2.18 17.01
N SER A 2 -8.45 3.15 17.88
CA SER A 2 -8.81 4.55 17.55
C SER A 2 -7.93 5.31 16.55
N ILE A 3 -6.88 4.69 16.01
CA ILE A 3 -5.98 5.26 14.99
C ILE A 3 -5.79 4.39 13.76
N ALA A 4 -6.53 3.28 13.64
CA ALA A 4 -6.35 2.37 12.50
C ALA A 4 -6.63 3.05 11.15
N ASN A 5 -7.59 3.96 11.09
CA ASN A 5 -7.87 4.75 9.89
C ASN A 5 -6.69 5.65 9.49
N ILE A 6 -5.98 6.24 10.46
CA ILE A 6 -4.78 7.06 10.20
C ILE A 6 -3.63 6.16 9.72
N GLN A 7 -3.49 4.96 10.30
CA GLN A 7 -2.48 4.00 9.91
C GLN A 7 -2.70 3.53 8.47
N TYR A 8 -3.93 3.11 8.12
CA TYR A 8 -4.24 2.65 6.77
C TYR A 8 -4.15 3.77 5.73
N TRP A 9 -4.51 5.01 6.09
CA TRP A 9 -4.24 6.16 5.24
C TRP A 9 -2.75 6.33 4.95
N ARG A 10 -1.89 6.22 5.97
CA ARG A 10 -0.43 6.31 5.79
C ARG A 10 0.11 5.16 4.95
N GLU A 11 -0.39 3.94 5.16
CA GLU A 11 0.00 2.76 4.41
C GLU A 11 -0.44 2.85 2.94
N ALA A 12 -1.67 3.28 2.67
CA ALA A 12 -2.20 3.43 1.31
C ALA A 12 -1.42 4.46 0.48
N ASN A 13 -0.83 5.47 1.13
CA ASN A 13 0.02 6.46 0.49
C ASN A 13 1.49 6.01 0.32
N GLN A 14 1.84 4.79 0.72
CA GLN A 14 3.19 4.27 0.50
C GLN A 14 3.30 3.65 -0.90
N TYR A 15 4.48 3.75 -1.47
CA TYR A 15 4.77 3.18 -2.80
C TYR A 15 4.58 1.65 -2.87
N PHE A 16 4.89 0.94 -1.78
CA PHE A 16 4.69 -0.49 -1.61
C PHE A 16 3.47 -0.80 -0.75
N ALA A 17 2.39 -0.02 -0.91
CA ALA A 17 1.16 -0.29 -0.18
C ALA A 17 0.66 -1.70 -0.49
N PRO A 18 0.38 -2.53 0.53
CA PRO A 18 -0.27 -3.81 0.31
C PRO A 18 -1.66 -3.57 -0.28
N SER A 19 -2.10 -4.45 -1.16
CA SER A 19 -3.48 -4.42 -1.67
C SER A 19 -4.49 -4.69 -0.55
N SER A 20 -5.71 -4.24 -0.71
CA SER A 20 -6.76 -4.32 0.33
C SER A 20 -7.06 -5.77 0.76
N ASP A 21 -6.92 -6.72 -0.15
CA ASP A 21 -7.06 -8.17 0.09
C ASP A 21 -5.94 -8.76 0.95
N GLN A 22 -4.81 -8.06 1.09
CA GLN A 22 -3.69 -8.44 1.94
C GLN A 22 -3.81 -7.93 3.38
N LEU A 23 -4.81 -7.11 3.68
CA LEU A 23 -4.98 -6.46 4.97
C LEU A 23 -6.12 -7.11 5.79
N GLY A 24 -5.79 -8.14 6.58
CA GLY A 24 -6.77 -8.94 7.34
C GLY A 24 -7.60 -8.18 8.37
N LEU A 25 -7.23 -6.95 8.73
CA LEU A 25 -7.96 -6.08 9.67
C LEU A 25 -8.34 -4.73 9.06
N LEU A 26 -8.33 -4.61 7.73
CA LEU A 26 -8.61 -3.35 7.02
C LEU A 26 -9.92 -2.73 7.50
N HIS A 27 -11.00 -3.51 7.65
CA HIS A 27 -12.32 -3.04 8.05
C HIS A 27 -12.35 -2.23 9.36
N LEU A 28 -11.33 -2.36 10.23
CA LEU A 28 -11.25 -1.60 11.49
C LEU A 28 -11.03 -0.09 11.29
N TRP A 29 -10.72 0.36 10.08
CA TRP A 29 -10.56 1.78 9.80
C TRP A 29 -11.85 2.57 10.08
N SER A 30 -13.01 2.04 9.68
CA SER A 30 -14.29 2.73 9.86
C SER A 30 -14.71 2.77 11.33
N LEU A 31 -14.42 1.70 12.09
CA LEU A 31 -14.63 1.67 13.54
C LEU A 31 -13.77 2.72 14.24
N SER A 32 -12.52 2.91 13.80
CA SER A 32 -11.65 3.97 14.33
C SER A 32 -12.19 5.37 14.05
N ALA A 33 -12.74 5.60 12.86
CA ALA A 33 -13.39 6.86 12.52
C ALA A 33 -14.62 7.11 13.40
N GLU A 34 -15.41 6.07 13.67
CA GLU A 34 -16.56 6.12 14.57
C GLU A 34 -16.16 6.43 16.02
N GLU A 35 -15.12 5.75 16.56
CA GLU A 35 -14.60 6.01 17.91
C GLU A 35 -14.11 7.46 18.05
N GLN A 36 -13.41 7.99 17.05
CA GLN A 36 -12.97 9.40 17.03
C GLN A 36 -14.17 10.36 17.03
N PHE A 37 -15.20 10.05 16.25
CA PHE A 37 -16.43 10.85 16.26
C PHE A 37 -17.10 10.80 17.64
N TYR A 38 -17.21 9.64 18.29
CA TYR A 38 -17.77 9.52 19.63
C TYR A 38 -16.97 10.25 20.71
N LEU A 39 -15.68 10.40 20.53
CA LEU A 39 -14.84 11.19 21.43
C LEU A 39 -15.10 12.69 21.27
N VAL A 40 -15.27 13.17 20.05
CA VAL A 40 -15.42 14.60 19.72
C VAL A 40 -16.88 15.08 19.88
N SER A 41 -17.86 14.24 19.52
CA SER A 41 -19.27 14.65 19.45
C SER A 41 -19.87 15.12 20.80
N PRO A 42 -19.57 14.52 21.98
CA PRO A 42 -20.08 15.03 23.24
C PRO A 42 -19.58 16.44 23.56
N LEU A 43 -18.30 16.72 23.29
CA LEU A 43 -17.73 18.06 23.48
C LEU A 43 -18.38 19.06 22.56
N MET A 44 -18.54 18.71 21.29
CA MET A 44 -19.25 19.55 20.30
C MET A 44 -20.69 19.84 20.75
N LEU A 45 -21.42 18.82 21.22
CA LEU A 45 -22.79 19.00 21.72
C LEU A 45 -22.85 19.90 22.96
N VAL A 46 -21.92 19.76 23.92
CA VAL A 46 -21.85 20.63 25.11
C VAL A 46 -21.59 22.08 24.70
N LEU A 47 -20.69 22.31 23.75
CA LEU A 47 -20.38 23.66 23.27
C LEU A 47 -21.56 24.26 22.52
N LEU A 48 -22.19 23.51 21.64
CA LEU A 48 -23.36 23.95 20.87
C LEU A 48 -24.62 24.13 21.73
N ASN A 49 -24.80 23.32 22.78
CA ASN A 49 -25.95 23.42 23.67
C ASN A 49 -26.03 24.76 24.45
N ARG A 50 -24.89 25.48 24.52
CA ARG A 50 -24.88 26.86 25.02
C ARG A 50 -25.50 27.86 24.06
N THR A 51 -25.80 27.45 22.83
CA THR A 51 -26.42 28.24 21.79
C THR A 51 -27.87 27.78 21.57
N ARG A 52 -28.73 28.68 21.12
CA ARG A 52 -30.11 28.31 20.72
C ARG A 52 -30.18 27.57 19.38
N HIS A 53 -29.04 27.34 18.75
CA HIS A 53 -28.94 26.86 17.37
C HIS A 53 -28.19 25.54 17.23
N VAL A 54 -28.36 24.61 18.18
CA VAL A 54 -27.64 23.31 18.21
C VAL A 54 -27.72 22.55 16.86
N PHE A 55 -28.94 22.44 16.31
CA PHE A 55 -29.14 21.72 15.05
C PHE A 55 -28.50 22.45 13.84
N ALA A 56 -28.50 23.76 13.85
CA ALA A 56 -27.82 24.54 12.80
C ALA A 56 -26.30 24.38 12.90
N GLY A 57 -25.75 24.34 14.12
CA GLY A 57 -24.33 24.08 14.34
C GLY A 57 -23.92 22.67 13.90
N ILE A 58 -24.71 21.65 14.19
CA ILE A 58 -24.50 20.29 13.73
C ILE A 58 -24.55 20.22 12.19
N ALA A 59 -25.57 20.82 11.58
CA ALA A 59 -25.71 20.86 10.13
C ALA A 59 -24.53 21.59 9.45
N LEU A 60 -24.06 22.69 10.06
CA LEU A 60 -22.89 23.42 9.57
C LEU A 60 -21.63 22.56 9.66
N ALA A 61 -21.42 21.83 10.76
CA ALA A 61 -20.29 20.91 10.89
C ALA A 61 -20.31 19.83 9.81
N GLY A 62 -21.47 19.25 9.49
CA GLY A 62 -21.64 18.31 8.39
C GLY A 62 -21.37 18.93 7.02
N ALA A 63 -21.87 20.15 6.78
CA ALA A 63 -21.64 20.86 5.53
C ALA A 63 -20.14 21.19 5.34
N VAL A 64 -19.42 21.61 6.40
CA VAL A 64 -17.97 21.84 6.37
C VAL A 64 -17.21 20.55 6.10
N SER A 65 -17.60 19.43 6.74
CA SER A 65 -16.99 18.12 6.48
C SER A 65 -17.15 17.69 5.02
N LEU A 66 -18.36 17.81 4.47
CA LEU A 66 -18.63 17.47 3.07
C LEU A 66 -17.88 18.40 2.11
N ALA A 67 -17.87 19.70 2.35
CA ALA A 67 -17.12 20.66 1.53
C ALA A 67 -15.61 20.37 1.58
N ALA A 68 -15.08 20.05 2.76
CA ALA A 68 -13.69 19.64 2.91
C ALA A 68 -13.39 18.37 2.10
N ALA A 69 -14.27 17.36 2.12
CA ALA A 69 -14.13 16.15 1.33
C ALA A 69 -14.07 16.45 -0.18
N ILE A 70 -15.00 17.29 -0.68
CA ILE A 70 -15.06 17.67 -2.11
C ILE A 70 -13.78 18.42 -2.53
N LEU A 71 -13.32 19.37 -1.72
CA LEU A 71 -12.17 20.21 -2.04
C LEU A 71 -10.84 19.48 -1.93
N TRP A 72 -10.76 18.46 -1.05
CA TRP A 72 -9.53 17.69 -0.82
C TRP A 72 -9.37 16.49 -1.74
N LEU A 73 -10.48 15.94 -2.25
CA LEU A 73 -10.52 14.75 -3.10
C LEU A 73 -9.50 14.75 -4.26
N PRO A 74 -9.29 15.86 -5.01
CA PRO A 74 -8.31 15.86 -6.10
C PRO A 74 -6.85 15.81 -5.62
N ARG A 75 -6.58 16.06 -4.33
CA ARG A 75 -5.23 16.12 -3.74
C ARG A 75 -4.82 14.82 -3.09
N ASP A 76 -5.73 14.23 -2.31
CA ASP A 76 -5.48 13.00 -1.55
C ASP A 76 -6.80 12.24 -1.37
N PRO A 77 -7.18 11.39 -2.35
CA PRO A 77 -8.38 10.56 -2.29
C PRO A 77 -8.39 9.63 -1.08
N GLU A 78 -7.22 9.12 -0.68
CA GLU A 78 -7.06 8.21 0.44
C GLU A 78 -7.36 8.92 1.78
N ALA A 79 -6.94 10.18 1.94
CA ALA A 79 -7.30 10.98 3.09
C ALA A 79 -8.81 11.16 3.19
N VAL A 80 -9.48 11.43 2.07
CA VAL A 80 -10.94 11.60 2.02
C VAL A 80 -11.66 10.30 2.36
N PHE A 81 -11.11 9.16 1.97
CA PHE A 81 -11.68 7.85 2.28
C PHE A 81 -11.50 7.47 3.76
N PHE A 82 -10.28 7.61 4.31
CA PHE A 82 -9.95 7.05 5.64
C PHE A 82 -10.16 8.02 6.80
N LEU A 83 -9.99 9.34 6.60
CA LEU A 83 -9.91 10.26 7.73
C LEU A 83 -11.26 10.81 8.17
N THR A 84 -11.50 10.78 9.46
CA THR A 84 -12.77 11.19 10.11
C THR A 84 -13.25 12.60 9.75
N PRO A 85 -12.42 13.66 9.61
CA PRO A 85 -12.90 14.98 9.24
C PRO A 85 -13.65 15.02 7.90
N PHE A 86 -13.27 14.18 6.96
CA PHE A 86 -13.90 14.13 5.63
C PHE A 86 -15.14 13.21 5.60
N ARG A 87 -15.34 12.39 6.63
CA ARG A 87 -16.45 11.42 6.78
C ARG A 87 -17.48 11.86 7.83
N ALA A 88 -17.20 12.90 8.62
CA ALA A 88 -18.07 13.32 9.71
C ALA A 88 -19.49 13.71 9.24
N PHE A 89 -19.66 14.14 7.99
CA PHE A 89 -20.97 14.43 7.40
C PHE A 89 -21.93 13.23 7.45
N GLU A 90 -21.44 12.00 7.34
CA GLU A 90 -22.24 10.77 7.39
C GLU A 90 -22.89 10.59 8.76
N PHE A 91 -22.12 10.79 9.85
CA PHE A 91 -22.65 10.75 11.21
C PHE A 91 -23.61 11.90 11.48
N VAL A 92 -23.32 13.09 10.95
CA VAL A 92 -24.19 14.26 11.06
C VAL A 92 -25.53 14.02 10.38
N LEU A 93 -25.57 13.38 9.21
CA LEU A 93 -26.83 13.01 8.56
C LEU A 93 -27.68 12.10 9.45
N GLY A 94 -27.06 11.11 10.12
CA GLY A 94 -27.73 10.28 11.11
C GLY A 94 -28.30 11.09 12.29
N ALA A 95 -27.54 12.05 12.82
CA ALA A 95 -28.01 12.93 13.90
C ALA A 95 -29.17 13.84 13.44
N LEU A 96 -29.14 14.35 12.22
CA LEU A 96 -30.22 15.17 11.65
C LEU A 96 -31.49 14.38 11.35
N ALA A 97 -31.42 13.05 11.24
CA ALA A 97 -32.59 12.18 11.10
C ALA A 97 -33.59 12.38 12.24
N ILE A 98 -33.13 12.71 13.46
CA ILE A 98 -33.98 13.02 14.62
C ILE A 98 -34.88 14.25 14.34
N VAL A 99 -34.32 15.26 13.65
CA VAL A 99 -35.10 16.48 13.31
C VAL A 99 -36.19 16.16 12.27
N LEU A 100 -35.82 15.35 11.28
CA LEU A 100 -36.76 14.89 10.26
C LEU A 100 -37.85 14.01 10.87
N GLU A 101 -37.48 13.07 11.75
CA GLU A 101 -38.45 12.23 12.48
C GLU A 101 -39.50 13.07 13.19
N ARG A 102 -39.11 14.09 13.96
CA ARG A 102 -40.03 14.99 14.67
C ARG A 102 -41.00 15.70 13.72
N ARG A 103 -40.57 16.07 12.52
CA ARG A 103 -41.39 16.76 11.52
C ARG A 103 -42.44 15.86 10.89
N ILE A 104 -42.15 14.58 10.71
CA ILE A 104 -43.04 13.62 10.04
C ILE A 104 -43.75 12.68 11.03
N ALA A 105 -43.46 12.75 12.32
CA ALA A 105 -43.96 11.83 13.35
C ALA A 105 -45.48 11.70 13.36
N THR A 106 -46.21 12.82 13.19
CA THR A 106 -47.68 12.89 13.19
C THR A 106 -48.31 12.55 11.84
N ARG A 107 -47.51 12.29 10.80
CA ARG A 107 -47.99 12.10 9.41
C ARG A 107 -47.70 10.66 8.95
N PRO A 108 -48.62 9.69 9.18
CA PRO A 108 -48.34 8.26 8.91
C PRO A 108 -48.04 7.99 7.42
N THR A 109 -48.71 8.68 6.50
CA THR A 109 -48.46 8.58 5.06
C THR A 109 -47.04 9.08 4.70
N ALA A 110 -46.64 10.24 5.25
CA ALA A 110 -45.28 10.78 5.00
C ALA A 110 -44.20 9.84 5.50
N ARG A 111 -44.39 9.21 6.66
CA ARG A 111 -43.46 8.19 7.19
C ARG A 111 -43.33 6.98 6.26
N THR A 112 -44.47 6.48 5.75
CA THR A 112 -44.48 5.34 4.82
C THR A 112 -43.78 5.70 3.50
N VAL A 113 -44.07 6.85 2.93
CA VAL A 113 -43.44 7.35 1.70
C VAL A 113 -41.93 7.54 1.92
N ALA A 114 -41.53 8.16 3.02
CA ALA A 114 -40.12 8.35 3.37
C ALA A 114 -39.36 7.01 3.48
N ALA A 115 -39.96 6.00 4.15
CA ALA A 115 -39.37 4.68 4.25
C ALA A 115 -39.13 4.04 2.86
N TRP A 116 -40.16 4.06 1.99
CA TRP A 116 -40.03 3.47 0.65
C TRP A 116 -39.03 4.23 -0.24
N LEU A 117 -39.01 5.56 -0.18
CA LEU A 117 -38.02 6.37 -0.88
C LEU A 117 -36.60 6.05 -0.39
N GLY A 118 -36.41 5.94 0.93
CA GLY A 118 -35.15 5.56 1.51
C GLY A 118 -34.67 4.17 1.02
N TYR A 119 -35.57 3.18 1.02
CA TYR A 119 -35.23 1.84 0.50
C TYR A 119 -34.94 1.85 -1.00
N ALA A 120 -35.66 2.62 -1.80
CA ALA A 120 -35.43 2.74 -3.23
C ALA A 120 -34.04 3.38 -3.54
N VAL A 121 -33.71 4.47 -2.82
CA VAL A 121 -32.39 5.13 -2.97
C VAL A 121 -31.27 4.22 -2.49
N LEU A 122 -31.45 3.52 -1.36
CA LEU A 122 -30.45 2.57 -0.86
C LEU A 122 -30.21 1.43 -1.86
N GLY A 123 -31.27 0.81 -2.37
CA GLY A 123 -31.18 -0.23 -3.39
C GLY A 123 -30.55 0.26 -4.68
N GLY A 124 -30.95 1.45 -5.16
CA GLY A 124 -30.33 2.08 -6.33
C GLY A 124 -28.84 2.37 -6.13
N SER A 125 -28.45 2.83 -4.93
CA SER A 125 -27.03 3.06 -4.59
C SER A 125 -26.21 1.79 -4.66
N LEU A 126 -26.75 0.66 -4.23
CA LEU A 126 -26.06 -0.64 -4.29
C LEU A 126 -25.85 -1.12 -5.75
N LEU A 127 -26.79 -0.82 -6.65
CA LEU A 127 -26.68 -1.20 -8.08
C LEU A 127 -25.62 -0.41 -8.84
N VAL A 128 -25.26 0.77 -8.35
CA VAL A 128 -24.27 1.65 -9.01
C VAL A 128 -22.99 1.83 -8.19
N ILE A 129 -22.82 1.04 -7.13
CA ILE A 129 -21.71 1.17 -6.17
C ILE A 129 -20.34 1.12 -6.86
N GLU A 130 -20.16 0.28 -7.88
CA GLU A 130 -18.91 0.17 -8.62
C GLU A 130 -18.48 1.48 -9.31
N ARG A 131 -19.46 2.28 -9.77
CA ARG A 131 -19.18 3.60 -10.35
C ARG A 131 -18.74 4.62 -9.31
N PHE A 132 -19.29 4.53 -8.09
CA PHE A 132 -18.98 5.43 -6.98
C PHE A 132 -17.74 5.03 -6.18
N GLN A 133 -17.25 3.80 -6.30
CA GLN A 133 -16.00 3.36 -5.65
C GLN A 133 -14.79 4.20 -6.06
N ARG A 134 -14.81 4.80 -7.25
CA ARG A 134 -13.72 5.69 -7.74
C ARG A 134 -13.75 7.08 -7.10
N GLU A 135 -14.86 7.46 -6.47
CA GLU A 135 -15.06 8.77 -5.83
C GLU A 135 -14.94 8.63 -4.31
N ALA A 136 -13.72 8.39 -3.83
CA ALA A 136 -13.39 8.14 -2.44
C ALA A 136 -14.22 8.98 -1.45
N GLY A 137 -15.01 8.33 -0.62
CA GLY A 137 -15.82 8.99 0.42
C GLY A 137 -17.14 9.62 -0.05
N LEU A 138 -17.20 10.28 -1.20
CA LEU A 138 -18.42 10.93 -1.71
C LEU A 138 -19.48 9.93 -2.17
N GLY A 139 -19.07 8.76 -2.64
CA GLY A 139 -19.96 7.65 -2.97
C GLY A 139 -20.82 7.17 -1.80
N ALA A 140 -20.45 7.50 -0.56
CA ALA A 140 -21.24 7.21 0.64
C ALA A 140 -22.41 8.18 0.85
N LEU A 141 -22.47 9.33 0.17
CA LEU A 141 -23.51 10.34 0.40
C LEU A 141 -24.93 9.84 0.06
N PRO A 142 -25.22 9.22 -1.11
CA PRO A 142 -26.56 8.71 -1.40
C PRO A 142 -27.04 7.64 -0.41
N PRO A 143 -26.28 6.58 -0.07
CA PRO A 143 -26.70 5.59 0.91
C PRO A 143 -26.82 6.18 2.32
N SER A 144 -25.98 7.13 2.73
CA SER A 144 -26.08 7.79 4.04
C SER A 144 -27.35 8.62 4.17
N LEU A 145 -27.72 9.37 3.13
CA LEU A 145 -29.00 10.09 3.06
C LEU A 145 -30.19 9.12 3.12
N ALA A 146 -30.11 8.01 2.36
CA ALA A 146 -31.17 6.99 2.36
C ALA A 146 -31.36 6.40 3.76
N ILE A 147 -30.28 6.03 4.45
CA ILE A 147 -30.34 5.51 5.83
C ILE A 147 -30.88 6.56 6.80
N ALA A 148 -30.46 7.82 6.71
CA ALA A 148 -31.00 8.90 7.54
C ALA A 148 -32.50 9.04 7.37
N VAL A 149 -33.03 8.97 6.14
CA VAL A 149 -34.46 9.02 5.84
C VAL A 149 -35.20 7.79 6.38
N ILE A 150 -34.63 6.58 6.26
CA ILE A 150 -35.20 5.33 6.81
C ILE A 150 -35.28 5.41 8.33
N ILE A 151 -34.22 5.89 9.01
CA ILE A 151 -34.21 6.10 10.46
C ILE A 151 -35.30 7.11 10.85
N ALA A 152 -35.42 8.25 10.15
CA ALA A 152 -36.41 9.28 10.42
C ALA A 152 -37.85 8.77 10.20
N ALA A 153 -38.07 7.89 9.24
CA ALA A 153 -39.36 7.26 9.02
C ALA A 153 -39.80 6.42 10.23
N ASN A 154 -38.85 5.86 10.99
CA ASN A 154 -39.07 5.06 12.20
C ASN A 154 -40.22 4.03 12.02
N ARG A 155 -40.21 3.33 10.89
CA ARG A 155 -41.25 2.37 10.52
C ARG A 155 -40.59 1.14 9.87
N PRO A 156 -40.37 0.07 10.64
CA PRO A 156 -40.01 -1.19 10.04
C PRO A 156 -41.18 -1.70 9.18
N THR A 157 -40.94 -1.87 7.89
CA THR A 157 -41.96 -2.33 6.93
C THR A 157 -41.46 -3.55 6.19
N GLY A 158 -42.38 -4.48 5.87
CA GLY A 158 -42.07 -5.63 5.04
C GLY A 158 -40.92 -6.48 5.60
N LEU A 159 -39.89 -6.71 4.79
CA LEU A 159 -38.75 -7.53 5.11
C LEU A 159 -38.01 -7.08 6.39
N PHE A 160 -37.90 -5.78 6.63
CA PHE A 160 -37.18 -5.21 7.77
C PHE A 160 -37.93 -5.37 9.11
N ALA A 161 -39.20 -5.79 9.10
CA ALA A 161 -39.94 -6.19 10.29
C ALA A 161 -39.75 -7.67 10.65
N ASN A 162 -39.08 -8.45 9.81
CA ASN A 162 -38.85 -9.87 10.02
C ASN A 162 -37.91 -10.10 11.20
N ARG A 163 -38.22 -11.07 12.05
CA ARG A 163 -37.42 -11.41 13.25
C ARG A 163 -35.98 -11.81 12.93
N ALA A 164 -35.75 -12.50 11.80
CA ALA A 164 -34.40 -12.91 11.38
C ALA A 164 -33.56 -11.68 10.99
N VAL A 165 -34.14 -10.75 10.21
CA VAL A 165 -33.46 -9.51 9.82
C VAL A 165 -33.15 -8.65 11.06
N LEU A 166 -34.08 -8.57 11.99
CA LEU A 166 -33.86 -7.87 13.27
C LEU A 166 -32.79 -8.55 14.14
N ALA A 167 -32.68 -9.88 14.09
CA ALA A 167 -31.62 -10.59 14.80
C ALA A 167 -30.23 -10.26 14.21
N VAL A 168 -30.11 -10.25 12.87
CA VAL A 168 -28.89 -9.81 12.19
C VAL A 168 -28.54 -8.36 12.56
N GLY A 169 -29.54 -7.45 12.55
CA GLY A 169 -29.32 -6.07 12.97
C GLY A 169 -28.84 -5.93 14.42
N ARG A 170 -29.34 -6.75 15.34
CA ARG A 170 -28.89 -6.73 16.74
C ARG A 170 -27.47 -7.23 16.93
N SER A 171 -27.03 -8.19 16.14
CA SER A 171 -25.67 -8.74 16.15
C SER A 171 -24.74 -8.11 15.12
N SER A 172 -25.16 -6.99 14.49
CA SER A 172 -24.42 -6.37 13.38
C SER A 172 -23.01 -5.93 13.76
N TYR A 173 -22.79 -5.50 15.00
CA TYR A 173 -21.45 -5.14 15.49
C TYR A 173 -20.54 -6.37 15.56
N SER A 174 -21.00 -7.47 16.16
CA SER A 174 -20.26 -8.72 16.19
C SER A 174 -20.02 -9.27 14.77
N LEU A 175 -21.02 -9.19 13.89
CA LEU A 175 -20.90 -9.56 12.48
C LEU A 175 -19.84 -8.72 11.77
N TYR A 176 -19.83 -7.42 12.01
CA TYR A 176 -18.86 -6.50 11.44
C TYR A 176 -17.42 -6.85 11.86
N LEU A 177 -17.20 -7.18 13.11
CA LEU A 177 -15.86 -7.58 13.60
C LEU A 177 -15.37 -8.91 13.03
N VAL A 178 -16.28 -9.81 12.68
CA VAL A 178 -15.97 -11.18 12.26
C VAL A 178 -15.86 -11.32 10.74
N HIS A 179 -16.67 -10.57 9.97
CA HIS A 179 -16.86 -10.83 8.53
C HIS A 179 -15.54 -10.75 7.73
N TRP A 180 -14.79 -9.68 7.91
CA TRP A 180 -13.57 -9.45 7.13
C TRP A 180 -12.46 -10.45 7.47
N PRO A 181 -12.12 -10.72 8.75
CA PRO A 181 -11.19 -11.79 9.08
C PRO A 181 -11.59 -13.16 8.51
N VAL A 182 -12.88 -13.52 8.53
CA VAL A 182 -13.33 -14.78 7.94
C VAL A 182 -13.09 -14.81 6.43
N ILE A 183 -13.42 -13.75 5.72
CA ILE A 183 -13.18 -13.62 4.28
C ILE A 183 -11.67 -13.69 4.01
N TYR A 184 -10.87 -12.91 4.73
CA TYR A 184 -9.43 -12.86 4.57
C TYR A 184 -8.76 -14.22 4.79
N PHE A 185 -9.03 -14.87 5.93
CA PHE A 185 -8.42 -16.16 6.22
C PHE A 185 -8.96 -17.29 5.36
N ALA A 186 -10.22 -17.25 4.95
CA ALA A 186 -10.76 -18.23 4.01
C ALA A 186 -10.07 -18.09 2.64
N HIS A 187 -9.91 -16.87 2.16
CA HIS A 187 -9.14 -16.60 0.94
C HIS A 187 -7.69 -17.05 1.08
N PHE A 188 -7.03 -16.72 2.18
CA PHE A 188 -5.64 -17.07 2.45
C PHE A 188 -5.39 -18.57 2.60
N ILE A 189 -6.36 -19.33 3.21
CA ILE A 189 -6.20 -20.76 3.51
C ILE A 189 -6.66 -21.64 2.34
N PHE A 190 -7.77 -21.28 1.68
CA PHE A 190 -8.48 -22.15 0.72
C PHE A 190 -8.40 -21.69 -0.73
N GLY A 191 -7.81 -20.54 -0.99
CA GLY A 191 -7.85 -19.92 -2.30
C GLY A 191 -9.13 -19.13 -2.53
N GLU A 192 -9.50 -18.89 -3.78
CA GLU A 192 -10.75 -18.23 -4.16
C GLU A 192 -11.98 -19.09 -3.81
N PRO A 193 -12.52 -19.07 -2.58
CA PRO A 193 -13.68 -19.88 -2.22
C PRO A 193 -14.94 -19.39 -2.92
N THR A 194 -14.91 -18.17 -3.47
CA THR A 194 -16.02 -17.59 -4.25
C THR A 194 -16.28 -18.31 -5.56
N GLY A 195 -15.34 -19.16 -6.04
CA GLY A 195 -15.53 -19.98 -7.23
C GLY A 195 -16.48 -21.19 -7.04
N SER A 196 -16.85 -21.54 -5.80
CA SER A 196 -17.77 -22.65 -5.54
C SER A 196 -18.89 -22.26 -4.59
N ALA A 197 -20.12 -22.67 -4.90
CA ALA A 197 -21.27 -22.44 -4.02
C ALA A 197 -21.06 -23.04 -2.61
N LEU A 198 -20.40 -24.19 -2.52
CA LEU A 198 -20.05 -24.81 -1.23
C LEU A 198 -19.08 -23.95 -0.42
N GLY A 199 -18.08 -23.34 -1.05
CA GLY A 199 -17.14 -22.44 -0.40
C GLY A 199 -17.84 -21.22 0.20
N VAL A 200 -18.72 -20.58 -0.58
CA VAL A 200 -19.50 -19.42 -0.10
C VAL A 200 -20.42 -19.82 1.06
N VAL A 201 -21.13 -20.94 0.97
CA VAL A 201 -22.00 -21.41 2.05
C VAL A 201 -21.19 -21.72 3.31
N THR A 202 -20.03 -22.35 3.19
CA THR A 202 -19.15 -22.64 4.33
C THR A 202 -18.67 -21.36 5.00
N GLN A 203 -18.24 -20.35 4.23
CA GLN A 203 -17.88 -19.04 4.79
C GLN A 203 -19.03 -18.39 5.54
N LEU A 204 -20.24 -18.39 4.97
CA LEU A 204 -21.42 -17.81 5.62
C LEU A 204 -21.76 -18.54 6.92
N LEU A 205 -21.64 -19.86 6.96
CA LEU A 205 -21.88 -20.65 8.17
C LEU A 205 -20.83 -20.38 9.25
N VAL A 206 -19.54 -20.31 8.90
CA VAL A 206 -18.47 -19.96 9.84
C VAL A 206 -18.67 -18.55 10.36
N MET A 207 -18.97 -17.60 9.48
CA MET A 207 -19.25 -16.21 9.87
C MET A 207 -20.45 -16.12 10.82
N ALA A 208 -21.53 -16.83 10.54
CA ALA A 208 -22.71 -16.86 11.42
C ALA A 208 -22.40 -17.49 12.78
N ALA A 209 -21.64 -18.58 12.82
CA ALA A 209 -21.26 -19.25 14.05
C ALA A 209 -20.35 -18.36 14.93
N LEU A 210 -19.33 -17.74 14.33
CA LEU A 210 -18.43 -16.83 15.05
C LEU A 210 -19.14 -15.55 15.49
N THR A 211 -20.05 -15.02 14.68
CA THR A 211 -20.91 -13.88 15.04
C THR A 211 -21.78 -14.23 16.25
N ALA A 212 -22.42 -15.39 16.24
CA ALA A 212 -23.23 -15.85 17.36
C ALA A 212 -22.39 -16.01 18.64
N ALA A 213 -21.22 -16.65 18.51
CA ALA A 213 -20.30 -16.80 19.64
C ALA A 213 -19.87 -15.43 20.20
N MET A 214 -19.44 -14.51 19.34
CA MET A 214 -19.03 -13.16 19.75
C MET A 214 -20.18 -12.38 20.41
N PHE A 215 -21.39 -12.45 19.82
CA PHE A 215 -22.58 -11.77 20.31
C PHE A 215 -23.00 -12.27 21.69
N PHE A 216 -23.13 -13.59 21.88
CA PHE A 216 -23.63 -14.16 23.13
C PHE A 216 -22.58 -14.25 24.23
N LEU A 217 -21.31 -14.49 23.90
CA LEU A 217 -20.24 -14.69 24.88
C LEU A 217 -19.52 -13.40 25.27
N VAL A 218 -19.53 -12.38 24.37
CA VAL A 218 -18.78 -11.14 24.62
C VAL A 218 -19.69 -9.92 24.60
N GLU A 219 -20.40 -9.65 23.51
CA GLU A 219 -21.13 -8.40 23.33
C GLU A 219 -22.31 -8.26 24.30
N GLN A 220 -23.17 -9.27 24.40
CA GLN A 220 -24.32 -9.25 25.29
C GLN A 220 -23.94 -9.14 26.77
N PRO A 221 -23.02 -9.96 27.31
CA PRO A 221 -22.58 -9.82 28.68
C PRO A 221 -22.02 -8.43 29.00
N VAL A 222 -21.21 -7.86 28.11
CA VAL A 222 -20.66 -6.50 28.28
C VAL A 222 -21.76 -5.45 28.28
N ARG A 223 -22.73 -5.52 27.36
CA ARG A 223 -23.87 -4.59 27.27
C ARG A 223 -24.78 -4.65 28.51
N GLN A 224 -24.87 -5.80 29.17
CA GLN A 224 -25.71 -5.99 30.37
C GLN A 224 -25.02 -5.57 31.66
N MET A 225 -23.72 -5.27 31.63
CA MET A 225 -23.00 -4.79 32.80
C MET A 225 -23.53 -3.45 33.28
N ARG A 226 -24.07 -3.41 34.51
CA ARG A 226 -24.50 -2.17 35.16
C ARG A 226 -23.33 -1.51 35.89
N GLY A 227 -22.60 -0.65 35.17
CA GLY A 227 -21.41 0.03 35.70
C GLY A 227 -20.11 -0.76 35.51
N VAL A 228 -19.02 -0.03 35.24
CA VAL A 228 -17.69 -0.64 35.10
C VAL A 228 -17.09 -0.83 36.48
N GLN A 229 -17.03 -2.09 36.93
CA GLN A 229 -16.28 -2.42 38.17
C GLN A 229 -14.78 -2.30 37.84
N TRP A 230 -14.02 -1.70 38.76
CA TRP A 230 -12.58 -1.46 38.55
C TRP A 230 -11.79 -2.74 38.22
N LYS A 231 -12.19 -3.88 38.78
CA LYS A 231 -11.59 -5.19 38.46
C LYS A 231 -11.74 -5.60 37.01
N GLN A 232 -12.90 -5.31 36.41
CA GLN A 232 -13.17 -5.57 34.99
C GLN A 232 -12.37 -4.60 34.09
N ALA A 233 -12.30 -3.32 34.47
CA ALA A 233 -11.48 -2.35 33.76
C ALA A 233 -9.99 -2.75 33.77
N CYS A 234 -9.48 -3.21 34.91
CA CYS A 234 -8.12 -3.73 35.02
C CYS A 234 -7.90 -5.00 34.19
N ALA A 235 -8.87 -5.93 34.15
CA ALA A 235 -8.78 -7.13 33.32
C ALA A 235 -8.75 -6.78 31.83
N PHE A 236 -9.61 -5.88 31.37
CA PHE A 236 -9.58 -5.37 29.99
C PHE A 236 -8.25 -4.68 29.67
N ALA A 237 -7.77 -3.80 30.54
CA ALA A 237 -6.49 -3.14 30.36
C ALA A 237 -5.34 -4.15 30.28
N ALA A 238 -5.33 -5.17 31.13
CA ALA A 238 -4.32 -6.23 31.11
C ALA A 238 -4.34 -7.01 29.78
N VAL A 239 -5.52 -7.37 29.26
CA VAL A 239 -5.64 -8.03 27.95
C VAL A 239 -5.13 -7.15 26.83
N ILE A 240 -5.48 -5.86 26.82
CA ILE A 240 -4.99 -4.90 25.80
C ILE A 240 -3.47 -4.81 25.86
N VAL A 241 -2.89 -4.68 27.06
CA VAL A 241 -1.43 -4.60 27.25
C VAL A 241 -0.75 -5.89 26.81
N MET A 242 -1.29 -7.05 27.15
CA MET A 242 -0.74 -8.34 26.68
C MET A 242 -0.79 -8.48 25.16
N CYS A 243 -1.91 -8.14 24.53
CA CYS A 243 -2.03 -8.16 23.08
C CYS A 243 -1.04 -7.18 22.42
N ALA A 244 -0.94 -5.97 22.94
CA ALA A 244 0.00 -4.97 22.45
C ALA A 244 1.47 -5.42 22.60
N ALA A 245 1.82 -6.00 23.74
CA ALA A 245 3.14 -6.54 24.01
C ALA A 245 3.47 -7.72 23.08
N ALA A 246 2.53 -8.66 22.91
CA ALA A 246 2.69 -9.79 22.00
C ALA A 246 2.86 -9.33 20.55
N THR A 247 2.02 -8.38 20.09
CA THR A 247 2.12 -7.80 18.74
C THR A 247 3.45 -7.08 18.56
N HIS A 248 3.86 -6.27 19.54
CA HIS A 248 5.14 -5.55 19.49
C HIS A 248 6.33 -6.52 19.47
N ALA A 249 6.31 -7.56 20.29
CA ALA A 249 7.35 -8.58 20.31
C ALA A 249 7.43 -9.34 18.98
N THR A 250 6.28 -9.71 18.40
CA THR A 250 6.21 -10.36 17.09
C THR A 250 6.73 -9.44 15.97
N PHE A 251 6.37 -8.15 16.00
CA PHE A 251 6.85 -7.16 15.05
C PHE A 251 8.37 -6.96 15.15
N LYS A 252 8.90 -6.82 16.38
CA LYS A 252 10.36 -6.69 16.64
C LYS A 252 11.14 -7.93 16.23
N ALA A 253 10.56 -9.12 16.38
CA ALA A 253 11.16 -10.39 15.98
C ALA A 253 10.97 -10.72 14.48
N ASP A 254 10.49 -9.75 13.69
CA ASP A 254 10.22 -9.92 12.26
C ASP A 254 9.32 -11.14 11.96
N GLY A 255 8.25 -11.24 12.74
CA GLY A 255 7.37 -12.41 12.82
C GLY A 255 7.84 -13.43 13.86
N VAL A 256 7.36 -14.67 13.74
CA VAL A 256 7.72 -15.77 14.66
C VAL A 256 8.80 -16.66 14.02
N THR A 257 9.79 -16.03 13.39
CA THR A 257 10.84 -16.70 12.60
C THR A 257 11.71 -17.65 13.43
N TRP A 258 11.80 -17.44 14.74
CA TRP A 258 12.49 -18.36 15.65
C TRP A 258 11.92 -19.79 15.66
N ARG A 259 10.66 -19.99 15.23
CA ARG A 259 10.04 -21.32 15.06
C ARG A 259 10.64 -22.11 13.88
N LEU A 260 11.26 -21.43 12.95
CA LEU A 260 11.77 -22.03 11.74
C LEU A 260 13.17 -22.62 11.97
N PRO A 261 13.51 -23.76 11.36
CA PRO A 261 14.88 -24.26 11.30
C PRO A 261 15.84 -23.19 10.77
N ALA A 262 17.10 -23.27 11.20
CA ALA A 262 18.14 -22.30 10.80
C ALA A 262 18.27 -22.15 9.27
N GLU A 263 18.16 -23.25 8.53
CA GLU A 263 18.20 -23.26 7.07
C GLU A 263 17.03 -22.46 6.45
N GLN A 264 15.81 -22.63 6.95
CA GLN A 264 14.65 -21.89 6.46
C GLN A 264 14.75 -20.40 6.80
N ARG A 265 15.30 -20.05 7.97
CA ARG A 265 15.58 -18.65 8.31
C ARG A 265 16.59 -18.02 7.35
N ALA A 266 17.66 -18.73 7.04
CA ALA A 266 18.65 -18.25 6.09
C ALA A 266 18.06 -18.06 4.69
N ARG A 267 17.16 -18.94 4.25
CA ARG A 267 16.42 -18.78 2.98
C ARG A 267 15.53 -17.54 2.99
N LEU A 268 14.84 -17.26 4.11
CA LEU A 268 14.01 -16.06 4.22
C LEU A 268 14.84 -14.77 4.09
N GLU A 269 16.04 -14.74 4.68
CA GLU A 269 16.93 -13.57 4.52
C GLU A 269 17.33 -13.36 3.05
N LEU A 270 17.62 -14.42 2.30
CA LEU A 270 17.92 -14.33 0.88
C LEU A 270 16.72 -13.88 0.03
N GLN A 271 15.50 -14.09 0.51
CA GLN A 271 14.25 -13.71 -0.15
C GLN A 271 13.74 -12.32 0.23
N ARG A 272 14.48 -11.58 1.07
CA ARG A 272 14.18 -10.17 1.34
C ARG A 272 14.47 -9.30 0.11
N PHE A 273 13.92 -8.09 0.13
CA PHE A 273 14.21 -7.09 -0.90
C PHE A 273 15.72 -6.88 -1.06
N GLY A 274 16.21 -6.80 -2.28
CA GLY A 274 17.64 -6.81 -2.64
C GLY A 274 18.48 -5.61 -2.17
N MET A 275 18.00 -4.87 -1.18
CA MET A 275 18.64 -3.67 -0.65
C MET A 275 19.59 -3.91 0.53
N SER A 276 19.77 -5.17 0.98
CA SER A 276 20.73 -5.46 2.08
C SER A 276 22.16 -4.99 1.74
N PRO A 277 22.88 -4.36 2.69
CA PRO A 277 22.59 -4.19 4.12
C PRO A 277 21.65 -3.02 4.49
N CYS A 278 21.17 -2.24 3.53
CA CYS A 278 20.22 -1.17 3.77
C CYS A 278 18.85 -1.68 4.25
N THR A 279 18.02 -0.79 4.80
CA THR A 279 16.67 -1.12 5.22
C THR A 279 15.65 -0.26 4.46
N ARG A 280 14.41 -0.73 4.34
CA ARG A 280 13.31 -0.02 3.65
C ARG A 280 13.00 1.38 4.21
N THR A 281 13.43 1.66 5.43
CA THR A 281 13.08 2.90 6.15
C THR A 281 14.08 4.02 5.97
N SER A 282 15.21 3.77 5.29
CA SER A 282 16.26 4.78 5.10
C SER A 282 16.32 5.23 3.64
N ASP A 283 15.88 6.44 3.36
CA ASP A 283 16.10 7.11 2.07
C ASP A 283 17.59 7.32 1.79
N PHE A 284 18.40 7.27 2.84
CA PHE A 284 19.85 7.38 2.80
C PHE A 284 20.48 6.21 3.56
N CYS A 285 21.32 5.44 2.88
CA CYS A 285 22.02 4.32 3.47
C CYS A 285 23.44 4.23 2.94
N GLN A 286 24.36 3.79 3.80
CA GLN A 286 25.74 3.49 3.44
C GLN A 286 25.94 1.98 3.29
N PHE A 287 26.67 1.58 2.25
CA PHE A 287 27.02 0.20 1.95
C PHE A 287 28.46 0.14 1.39
N GLY A 288 28.95 -1.05 1.07
CA GLY A 288 30.36 -1.20 0.69
C GLY A 288 31.31 -1.07 1.89
N ASP A 289 32.49 -0.51 1.68
CA ASP A 289 33.48 -0.28 2.73
C ASP A 289 33.30 1.11 3.35
N PRO A 290 32.88 1.22 4.63
CA PRO A 290 32.69 2.52 5.28
C PRO A 290 33.98 3.36 5.39
N ALA A 291 35.15 2.70 5.44
CA ALA A 291 36.45 3.33 5.51
C ALA A 291 37.08 3.58 4.12
N GLY A 292 36.39 3.18 3.06
CA GLY A 292 36.89 3.29 1.70
C GLY A 292 37.12 4.73 1.26
N ALA A 293 38.23 4.97 0.56
CA ALA A 293 38.60 6.28 0.03
C ALA A 293 37.74 6.67 -1.20
N GLY A 294 37.44 5.70 -2.06
CA GLY A 294 36.57 5.90 -3.23
C GLY A 294 35.11 6.02 -2.84
N GLN A 295 34.33 6.73 -3.64
CA GLN A 295 32.92 6.97 -3.36
C GLN A 295 32.02 6.64 -4.56
N LEU A 296 30.92 5.93 -4.31
CA LEU A 296 29.87 5.63 -5.27
C LEU A 296 28.53 6.15 -4.73
N GLU A 297 27.77 6.83 -5.59
CA GLU A 297 26.37 7.21 -5.32
C GLU A 297 25.42 6.36 -6.15
N LEU A 298 24.41 5.81 -5.50
CA LEU A 298 23.32 5.07 -6.13
C LEU A 298 22.07 5.95 -6.17
N LEU A 299 21.70 6.45 -7.36
CA LEU A 299 20.67 7.46 -7.56
C LEU A 299 19.49 6.90 -8.36
N GLY A 300 18.27 7.04 -7.83
CA GLY A 300 17.06 6.60 -8.53
C GLY A 300 15.89 6.29 -7.62
N ASP A 301 15.07 5.34 -8.03
CA ASP A 301 13.94 4.85 -7.24
C ASP A 301 14.22 3.45 -6.65
N SER A 302 13.18 2.71 -6.28
CA SER A 302 13.30 1.37 -5.71
C SER A 302 13.98 0.36 -6.67
N TYR A 303 13.91 0.59 -7.97
CA TYR A 303 14.52 -0.30 -8.97
C TYR A 303 16.05 -0.19 -9.05
N VAL A 304 16.64 0.91 -8.64
CA VAL A 304 18.10 0.96 -8.46
C VAL A 304 18.48 0.52 -7.05
N HIS A 305 17.61 0.75 -6.06
CA HIS A 305 17.89 0.40 -4.68
C HIS A 305 18.12 -1.12 -4.48
N HIS A 306 17.43 -1.96 -5.22
CA HIS A 306 17.64 -3.41 -5.12
C HIS A 306 19.00 -3.88 -5.69
N TYR A 307 19.79 -3.01 -6.32
CA TYR A 307 21.16 -3.33 -6.70
C TYR A 307 22.19 -3.15 -5.56
N VAL A 308 21.79 -2.65 -4.41
CA VAL A 308 22.69 -2.51 -3.25
C VAL A 308 23.37 -3.83 -2.93
N ALA A 309 22.61 -4.93 -2.82
CA ALA A 309 23.18 -6.25 -2.55
C ALA A 309 24.09 -6.77 -3.68
N ALA A 310 23.88 -6.31 -4.92
CA ALA A 310 24.73 -6.64 -6.06
C ALA A 310 26.10 -5.93 -5.99
N LEU A 311 26.09 -4.71 -5.48
CA LEU A 311 27.27 -3.84 -5.46
C LEU A 311 28.09 -3.96 -4.16
N ASP A 312 27.45 -4.26 -3.04
CA ASP A 312 28.06 -4.22 -1.70
C ASP A 312 29.37 -4.99 -1.62
N ASP A 313 29.38 -6.25 -2.04
CA ASP A 313 30.58 -7.08 -2.04
C ASP A 313 31.68 -6.58 -2.99
N ALA A 314 31.27 -6.05 -4.15
CA ALA A 314 32.23 -5.51 -5.13
C ALA A 314 32.92 -4.24 -4.60
N LEU A 315 32.18 -3.39 -3.89
CA LEU A 315 32.69 -2.17 -3.28
C LEU A 315 33.61 -2.47 -2.08
N LYS A 316 33.22 -3.42 -1.21
CA LYS A 316 34.05 -3.85 -0.08
C LYS A 316 35.42 -4.33 -0.55
N ARG A 317 35.50 -5.16 -1.60
CA ARG A 317 36.74 -5.66 -2.16
C ARG A 317 37.65 -4.57 -2.72
N ARG A 318 37.16 -3.39 -2.99
CA ARG A 318 37.87 -2.26 -3.61
C ARG A 318 38.06 -1.07 -2.70
N ALA A 319 37.70 -1.18 -1.41
CA ALA A 319 37.73 -0.10 -0.45
C ALA A 319 36.96 1.13 -0.97
N ILE A 320 35.73 0.91 -1.49
CA ILE A 320 34.83 1.94 -1.99
C ILE A 320 33.61 2.02 -1.06
N ARG A 321 33.27 3.23 -0.64
CA ARG A 321 32.06 3.52 0.11
C ARG A 321 30.90 3.80 -0.86
N GLY A 322 29.79 3.10 -0.70
CA GLY A 322 28.54 3.34 -1.40
C GLY A 322 27.55 4.14 -0.57
N THR A 323 26.78 4.98 -1.24
CA THR A 323 25.69 5.75 -0.62
C THR A 323 24.47 5.72 -1.50
N THR A 324 23.28 5.55 -0.92
CA THR A 324 22.01 5.61 -1.66
C THR A 324 21.40 7.01 -1.63
N SER A 325 20.83 7.43 -2.77
CA SER A 325 19.97 8.59 -2.94
C SER A 325 18.73 8.13 -3.70
N THR A 326 17.89 7.35 -3.02
CA THR A 326 16.75 6.69 -3.66
C THR A 326 15.44 7.15 -3.01
N VAL A 327 14.45 7.43 -3.86
CA VAL A 327 13.10 7.77 -3.42
C VAL A 327 12.11 6.87 -4.15
N GLY A 328 11.43 5.99 -3.43
CA GLY A 328 10.51 5.01 -4.02
C GLY A 328 9.46 5.66 -4.92
N GLY A 329 9.38 5.20 -6.18
CA GLY A 329 8.43 5.68 -7.17
C GLY A 329 8.64 7.12 -7.67
N CYS A 330 9.79 7.74 -7.36
CA CYS A 330 10.08 9.10 -7.75
C CYS A 330 11.13 9.15 -8.87
N PRO A 331 10.82 9.74 -10.04
CA PRO A 331 11.80 9.88 -11.10
C PRO A 331 12.87 10.89 -10.70
N MET A 332 14.12 10.45 -10.67
CA MET A 332 15.27 11.31 -10.35
C MET A 332 15.79 12.10 -11.55
N LEU A 333 15.05 12.13 -12.64
CA LEU A 333 15.37 12.89 -13.85
C LEU A 333 14.76 14.28 -13.81
N PRO A 334 15.54 15.36 -14.01
CA PRO A 334 15.01 16.69 -14.19
C PRO A 334 14.05 16.75 -15.39
N GLY A 335 12.90 17.41 -15.22
CA GLY A 335 11.90 17.56 -16.29
C GLY A 335 10.92 16.40 -16.45
N VAL A 336 11.20 15.23 -15.89
CA VAL A 336 10.25 14.10 -15.88
C VAL A 336 9.26 14.29 -14.74
N ALA A 337 7.97 14.27 -15.08
CA ALA A 337 6.90 14.46 -14.09
C ALA A 337 6.72 13.20 -13.22
N PRO A 338 6.67 13.34 -11.88
CA PRO A 338 6.28 12.25 -11.00
C PRO A 338 4.81 11.88 -11.20
N ARG A 339 4.48 10.63 -10.89
CA ARG A 339 3.08 10.17 -10.90
C ARG A 339 2.36 10.55 -9.59
N PRO A 340 1.04 10.86 -9.65
CA PRO A 340 0.24 11.03 -8.43
C PRO A 340 0.33 9.80 -7.49
N PRO A 341 0.09 9.96 -6.17
CA PRO A 341 -0.41 11.19 -5.52
C PRO A 341 0.68 12.13 -4.98
N ARG A 342 1.97 11.73 -4.92
CA ARG A 342 3.04 12.43 -4.18
C ARG A 342 3.89 13.39 -5.03
N VAL A 343 3.30 14.04 -6.02
CA VAL A 343 4.05 14.86 -7.01
C VAL A 343 4.92 15.93 -6.37
N ALA A 344 4.36 16.78 -5.50
CA ALA A 344 5.09 17.89 -4.89
C ALA A 344 6.21 17.40 -3.94
N GLU A 345 5.94 16.37 -3.14
CA GLU A 345 6.90 15.76 -2.24
C GLU A 345 8.06 15.13 -3.03
N CYS A 346 7.76 14.38 -4.08
CA CYS A 346 8.75 13.78 -4.95
C CYS A 346 9.67 14.82 -5.60
N VAL A 347 9.13 15.94 -6.11
CA VAL A 347 9.92 17.02 -6.70
C VAL A 347 10.88 17.61 -5.67
N ALA A 348 10.40 17.91 -4.47
CA ALA A 348 11.22 18.48 -3.40
C ALA A 348 12.34 17.51 -2.95
N LEU A 349 12.02 16.24 -2.81
CA LEU A 349 12.99 15.18 -2.47
C LEU A 349 14.04 15.02 -3.57
N ARG A 350 13.62 14.92 -4.83
CA ARG A 350 14.53 14.84 -5.98
C ARG A 350 15.52 16.00 -6.00
N ASP A 351 15.04 17.23 -5.89
CA ASP A 351 15.88 18.41 -6.01
C ASP A 351 16.89 18.50 -4.85
N ARG A 352 16.49 18.07 -3.65
CA ARG A 352 17.39 17.93 -2.50
C ARG A 352 18.48 16.89 -2.76
N GLU A 353 18.11 15.69 -3.21
CA GLU A 353 19.06 14.60 -3.45
C GLU A 353 20.01 14.89 -4.62
N LEU A 354 19.51 15.49 -5.70
CA LEU A 354 20.36 15.92 -6.81
C LEU A 354 21.38 16.98 -6.37
N SER A 355 20.97 17.91 -5.51
CA SER A 355 21.88 18.93 -4.95
C SER A 355 22.96 18.27 -4.08
N ARG A 356 22.61 17.26 -3.28
CA ARG A 356 23.53 16.49 -2.44
C ARG A 356 24.54 15.70 -3.29
N VAL A 357 24.07 14.96 -4.28
CA VAL A 357 24.93 14.17 -5.18
C VAL A 357 25.85 15.08 -6.01
N ARG A 358 25.37 16.24 -6.45
CA ARG A 358 26.18 17.25 -7.14
C ARG A 358 27.34 17.72 -6.27
N ALA A 359 27.09 17.97 -4.99
CA ALA A 359 28.10 18.42 -4.03
C ALA A 359 29.04 17.29 -3.53
N SER A 360 28.66 16.03 -3.75
CA SER A 360 29.42 14.86 -3.28
C SER A 360 30.73 14.69 -4.04
N SER A 361 31.69 14.03 -3.39
CA SER A 361 32.97 13.64 -4.01
C SER A 361 32.88 12.32 -4.78
N ALA A 362 31.70 11.80 -5.05
CA ALA A 362 31.52 10.50 -5.70
C ALA A 362 32.23 10.40 -7.06
N ASP A 363 33.05 9.38 -7.21
CA ASP A 363 33.77 9.07 -8.45
C ASP A 363 32.86 8.37 -9.46
N VAL A 364 31.89 7.61 -8.96
CA VAL A 364 30.89 6.90 -9.76
C VAL A 364 29.48 7.23 -9.30
N VAL A 365 28.59 7.52 -10.25
CA VAL A 365 27.16 7.64 -10.02
C VAL A 365 26.45 6.56 -10.82
N VAL A 366 25.73 5.68 -10.10
CA VAL A 366 24.86 4.66 -10.71
C VAL A 366 23.43 5.20 -10.74
N VAL A 367 22.81 5.20 -11.91
CA VAL A 367 21.45 5.72 -12.09
C VAL A 367 20.54 4.60 -12.59
N GLY A 368 19.41 4.41 -11.95
CA GLY A 368 18.41 3.44 -12.39
C GLY A 368 17.03 3.77 -11.87
N GLN A 369 16.01 3.36 -12.60
CA GLN A 369 14.60 3.65 -12.27
C GLN A 369 13.68 2.55 -12.78
N ALA A 370 12.44 2.57 -12.32
CA ALA A 370 11.34 1.79 -12.86
C ALA A 370 10.88 2.38 -14.22
N TRP A 371 11.73 2.30 -15.23
CA TRP A 371 11.54 2.92 -16.54
C TRP A 371 10.19 2.62 -17.18
N HIS A 372 9.69 1.40 -17.02
CA HIS A 372 8.39 0.96 -17.51
C HIS A 372 7.21 1.77 -16.98
N LEU A 373 7.37 2.45 -15.84
CA LEU A 373 6.36 3.35 -15.30
C LEU A 373 6.32 4.69 -16.07
N TYR A 374 7.36 5.03 -16.78
CA TYR A 374 7.52 6.32 -17.47
C TYR A 374 7.56 6.17 -19.00
N LEU A 375 7.33 4.95 -19.51
CA LEU A 375 7.25 4.65 -20.94
C LEU A 375 6.07 3.70 -21.17
N ASP A 376 4.85 4.24 -21.12
CA ASP A 376 3.60 3.49 -21.26
C ASP A 376 2.52 4.28 -22.01
N GLY A 377 1.42 3.61 -22.36
CA GLY A 377 0.29 4.21 -23.04
C GLY A 377 0.32 4.02 -24.56
N THR A 378 -0.25 4.95 -25.30
CA THR A 378 -0.28 4.94 -26.77
C THR A 378 1.11 5.22 -27.38
N ASP A 379 1.31 4.87 -28.66
CA ASP A 379 2.58 5.16 -29.35
C ASP A 379 2.95 6.65 -29.32
N ALA A 380 1.95 7.54 -29.41
CA ALA A 380 2.18 8.98 -29.29
C ALA A 380 2.61 9.40 -27.86
N ASP A 381 2.04 8.78 -26.84
CA ASP A 381 2.44 9.00 -25.43
C ASP A 381 3.86 8.51 -25.21
N LYS A 382 4.18 7.30 -25.66
CA LYS A 382 5.52 6.72 -25.56
C LYS A 382 6.58 7.56 -26.27
N ALA A 383 6.30 8.07 -27.46
CA ALA A 383 7.23 8.93 -28.19
C ALA A 383 7.55 10.22 -27.40
N ARG A 384 6.54 10.86 -26.80
CA ARG A 384 6.73 12.03 -25.93
C ARG A 384 7.52 11.67 -24.68
N GLN A 385 7.14 10.60 -23.97
CA GLN A 385 7.79 10.13 -22.76
C GLN A 385 9.25 9.71 -23.02
N ALA A 386 9.54 9.08 -24.15
CA ALA A 386 10.89 8.74 -24.57
C ALA A 386 11.76 9.99 -24.73
N ALA A 387 11.22 11.06 -25.33
CA ALA A 387 11.92 12.34 -25.42
C ALA A 387 12.16 12.96 -24.03
N GLU A 388 11.15 12.97 -23.14
CA GLU A 388 11.28 13.45 -21.76
C GLU A 388 12.35 12.69 -20.98
N ILE A 389 12.38 11.34 -21.08
CA ILE A 389 13.40 10.51 -20.44
C ILE A 389 14.79 10.82 -20.98
N ARG A 390 14.95 10.87 -22.30
CA ARG A 390 16.23 11.16 -22.94
C ARG A 390 16.77 12.54 -22.51
N ASP A 391 15.94 13.57 -22.61
CA ASP A 391 16.31 14.95 -22.28
C ASP A 391 16.57 15.12 -20.77
N GLY A 392 15.75 14.46 -19.93
CA GLY A 392 15.93 14.42 -18.48
C GLY A 392 17.22 13.71 -18.07
N LEU A 393 17.57 12.58 -18.69
CA LEU A 393 18.82 11.88 -18.44
C LEU A 393 20.03 12.74 -18.86
N GLN A 394 19.98 13.35 -20.03
CA GLN A 394 21.03 14.26 -20.47
C GLN A 394 21.17 15.48 -19.53
N ALA A 395 20.07 16.03 -19.04
CA ALA A 395 20.08 17.12 -18.07
C ALA A 395 20.70 16.67 -16.73
N LEU A 396 20.34 15.49 -16.25
CA LEU A 396 20.92 14.87 -15.04
C LEU A 396 22.42 14.71 -15.18
N LEU A 397 22.87 14.12 -16.28
CA LEU A 397 24.30 13.87 -16.52
C LEU A 397 25.09 15.20 -16.59
N ARG A 398 24.54 16.23 -17.25
CA ARG A 398 25.15 17.58 -17.26
C ARG A 398 25.21 18.19 -15.87
N LEU A 399 24.15 18.04 -15.06
CA LEU A 399 24.05 18.60 -13.71
C LEU A 399 25.09 17.99 -12.78
N LEU A 400 25.33 16.68 -12.92
CA LEU A 400 26.20 15.90 -12.03
C LEU A 400 27.62 15.73 -12.57
N ASP A 401 27.93 16.21 -13.78
CA ASP A 401 29.21 16.08 -14.45
C ASP A 401 30.34 16.79 -13.69
N ARG A 402 31.49 16.14 -13.58
CA ARG A 402 32.74 16.74 -13.07
C ARG A 402 33.94 15.94 -13.60
N PRO A 403 35.14 16.50 -13.61
CA PRO A 403 36.33 15.79 -14.04
C PRO A 403 36.54 14.47 -13.26
N GLY A 404 36.73 13.38 -13.97
CA GLY A 404 36.95 12.04 -13.43
C GLY A 404 35.69 11.26 -13.02
N ARG A 405 34.53 11.89 -12.95
CA ARG A 405 33.28 11.20 -12.60
C ARG A 405 32.78 10.31 -13.75
N ARG A 406 32.41 9.10 -13.41
CA ARG A 406 31.82 8.11 -14.34
C ARG A 406 30.37 7.82 -13.97
N PHE A 407 29.59 7.44 -14.97
CA PHE A 407 28.19 7.10 -14.81
C PHE A 407 27.91 5.67 -15.27
N LEU A 408 27.12 4.94 -14.49
CA LEU A 408 26.56 3.64 -14.89
C LEU A 408 25.04 3.78 -14.90
N ILE A 409 24.43 3.69 -16.07
CA ILE A 409 22.99 3.75 -16.25
C ILE A 409 22.45 2.34 -16.30
N ILE A 410 21.54 2.00 -15.39
CA ILE A 410 20.87 0.70 -15.37
C ILE A 410 19.62 0.80 -16.25
N GLY A 411 19.58 0.00 -17.31
CA GLY A 411 18.53 -0.02 -18.32
C GLY A 411 17.25 -0.77 -17.88
N GLY A 412 16.54 -1.30 -18.86
CA GLY A 412 15.29 -2.03 -18.67
C GLY A 412 15.45 -3.28 -17.82
N GLN A 413 14.60 -3.44 -16.82
CA GLN A 413 14.64 -4.55 -15.88
C GLN A 413 13.94 -5.79 -16.43
N VAL A 414 14.38 -6.96 -15.98
CA VAL A 414 13.63 -8.22 -16.16
C VAL A 414 12.40 -8.18 -15.27
N ARG A 415 11.23 -8.48 -15.83
CA ARG A 415 9.94 -8.35 -15.14
C ARG A 415 9.12 -9.64 -15.27
N PRO A 416 9.17 -10.54 -14.28
CA PRO A 416 8.33 -11.72 -14.22
C PRO A 416 6.90 -11.31 -13.73
N THR A 417 6.07 -10.80 -14.64
CA THR A 417 4.74 -10.27 -14.32
C THR A 417 3.79 -11.32 -13.74
N ASP A 418 3.95 -12.58 -14.14
CA ASP A 418 3.01 -13.66 -13.80
C ASP A 418 3.50 -14.55 -12.66
N CYS A 419 4.75 -14.36 -12.20
CA CYS A 419 5.34 -15.23 -11.21
C CYS A 419 6.47 -14.56 -10.41
N SER A 420 6.19 -14.23 -9.17
CA SER A 420 7.13 -13.66 -8.21
C SER A 420 6.89 -14.26 -6.82
N PHE A 421 7.82 -14.02 -5.88
CA PHE A 421 7.66 -14.48 -4.51
C PHE A 421 6.37 -13.96 -3.88
N ASP A 422 6.07 -12.68 -4.03
CA ASP A 422 4.84 -12.10 -3.49
C ASP A 422 3.60 -12.63 -4.20
N SER A 423 3.63 -12.80 -5.53
CA SER A 423 2.49 -13.36 -6.26
C SER A 423 2.17 -14.80 -5.85
N VAL A 424 3.18 -15.62 -5.57
CA VAL A 424 3.00 -17.01 -5.13
C VAL A 424 2.72 -17.09 -3.62
N ARG A 425 3.40 -16.31 -2.80
CA ARG A 425 3.18 -16.23 -1.36
C ARG A 425 1.76 -15.76 -1.03
N MET A 426 1.23 -14.86 -1.85
CA MET A 426 -0.09 -14.29 -1.69
C MET A 426 -1.17 -15.06 -2.47
N GLN A 427 -0.78 -16.07 -3.28
CA GLN A 427 -1.75 -16.99 -3.84
C GLN A 427 -2.37 -17.81 -2.72
N PRO A 428 -3.68 -17.68 -2.52
CA PRO A 428 -4.37 -18.49 -1.53
C PRO A 428 -4.26 -19.95 -1.91
N GLY A 429 -3.87 -20.76 -0.98
CA GLY A 429 -3.80 -22.21 -1.16
C GLY A 429 -4.02 -22.93 0.14
N PRO A 430 -4.62 -24.12 0.11
CA PRO A 430 -4.79 -24.89 1.34
C PRO A 430 -3.42 -25.12 1.99
N LEU A 431 -3.35 -24.87 3.29
CA LEU A 431 -2.13 -25.10 4.11
C LEU A 431 -1.54 -26.52 3.98
N TRP A 432 -2.30 -27.44 3.41
CA TRP A 432 -2.00 -28.86 3.21
C TRP A 432 -1.90 -29.30 1.74
N HIS A 433 -1.94 -28.38 0.80
CA HIS A 433 -1.71 -28.70 -0.60
C HIS A 433 -0.24 -28.49 -0.98
N ALA A 434 0.19 -29.21 -2.00
CA ALA A 434 1.51 -29.03 -2.57
C ALA A 434 1.74 -27.56 -2.95
N PRO A 435 2.97 -27.06 -2.79
CA PRO A 435 3.29 -25.70 -3.24
C PRO A 435 2.81 -25.54 -4.70
N PRO A 436 2.33 -24.34 -5.08
CA PRO A 436 1.93 -24.06 -6.45
C PRO A 436 3.03 -24.49 -7.42
N ALA A 437 2.64 -24.89 -8.62
CA ALA A 437 3.58 -25.34 -9.64
C ALA A 437 4.75 -24.36 -9.74
N PRO A 438 6.01 -24.84 -9.78
CA PRO A 438 7.16 -23.96 -9.82
C PRO A 438 7.02 -23.02 -11.01
N CYS A 439 7.31 -21.75 -10.79
CA CYS A 439 7.34 -20.75 -11.85
C CYS A 439 8.28 -21.19 -12.95
N ARG A 440 7.79 -21.17 -14.18
CA ARG A 440 8.65 -21.41 -15.35
C ARG A 440 9.59 -20.21 -15.51
N PRO A 441 10.86 -20.45 -15.84
CA PRO A 441 11.76 -19.35 -16.19
C PRO A 441 11.15 -18.50 -17.32
N LEU A 442 11.33 -17.18 -17.22
CA LEU A 442 10.87 -16.28 -18.27
C LEU A 442 11.72 -16.48 -19.53
N ALA A 443 11.09 -16.53 -20.70
CA ALA A 443 11.84 -16.61 -21.95
C ALA A 443 12.73 -15.36 -22.14
N ALA A 444 14.03 -15.57 -22.39
CA ALA A 444 14.98 -14.47 -22.55
C ALA A 444 14.60 -13.51 -23.69
N ALA A 445 14.00 -14.05 -24.76
CA ALA A 445 13.51 -13.25 -25.88
C ALA A 445 12.42 -12.26 -25.46
N SER A 446 11.49 -12.67 -24.57
CA SER A 446 10.44 -11.82 -24.03
C SER A 446 11.03 -10.73 -23.15
N ALA A 447 11.88 -11.09 -22.17
CA ALA A 447 12.52 -10.12 -21.28
C ALA A 447 13.33 -9.07 -22.04
N ARG A 448 14.05 -9.50 -23.09
CA ARG A 448 14.82 -8.58 -23.96
C ARG A 448 13.91 -7.71 -24.84
N ALA A 449 12.76 -8.22 -25.27
CA ALA A 449 11.79 -7.44 -26.03
C ALA A 449 11.19 -6.34 -25.16
N ASP A 450 10.80 -6.65 -23.92
CA ASP A 450 10.20 -5.72 -22.96
C ASP A 450 11.16 -4.57 -22.57
N SER A 451 12.48 -4.83 -22.52
CA SER A 451 13.49 -3.82 -22.18
C SER A 451 14.02 -3.03 -23.39
N ARG A 452 13.85 -3.54 -24.60
CA ARG A 452 14.50 -2.99 -25.83
C ARG A 452 14.15 -1.53 -26.09
N GLU A 453 12.90 -1.16 -25.94
CA GLU A 453 12.42 0.19 -26.24
C GLU A 453 13.10 1.21 -25.32
N ILE A 454 13.12 0.97 -24.02
CA ILE A 454 13.76 1.86 -23.06
C ILE A 454 15.28 1.85 -23.19
N ASP A 455 15.89 0.70 -23.43
CA ASP A 455 17.35 0.60 -23.62
C ASP A 455 17.81 1.39 -24.84
N ALA A 456 17.01 1.46 -25.90
CA ALA A 456 17.29 2.30 -27.05
C ALA A 456 17.21 3.79 -26.71
N VAL A 457 16.21 4.23 -25.94
CA VAL A 457 16.08 5.62 -25.47
C VAL A 457 17.28 6.02 -24.60
N LEU A 458 17.68 5.17 -23.67
CA LEU A 458 18.81 5.42 -22.79
C LEU A 458 20.13 5.43 -23.56
N ALA A 459 20.34 4.48 -24.49
CA ALA A 459 21.51 4.45 -25.33
C ALA A 459 21.67 5.74 -26.17
N ALA A 460 20.58 6.21 -26.79
CA ALA A 460 20.57 7.46 -27.53
C ALA A 460 20.92 8.69 -26.66
N ALA A 461 20.53 8.67 -25.38
CA ALA A 461 20.90 9.72 -24.43
C ALA A 461 22.41 9.75 -24.11
N LEU A 462 23.11 8.63 -24.30
CA LEU A 462 24.52 8.44 -23.96
C LEU A 462 25.47 8.53 -25.16
N GLU A 463 25.00 8.61 -26.42
CA GLU A 463 25.81 8.52 -27.64
C GLU A 463 27.02 9.49 -27.68
N GLN A 464 26.91 10.65 -27.03
CA GLN A 464 27.97 11.65 -27.01
C GLN A 464 28.79 11.68 -25.71
N ARG A 465 28.68 10.62 -24.88
CA ARG A 465 29.27 10.57 -23.55
C ARG A 465 30.27 9.40 -23.40
N SER A 466 31.55 9.73 -23.31
CA SER A 466 32.60 8.73 -23.08
C SER A 466 32.71 8.29 -21.61
N ASN A 467 32.14 9.06 -20.66
CA ASN A 467 32.18 8.77 -19.22
C ASN A 467 30.90 8.11 -18.70
N ALA A 468 30.01 7.65 -19.58
CA ALA A 468 28.76 6.98 -19.19
C ALA A 468 28.58 5.65 -19.92
N GLU A 469 28.17 4.63 -19.19
CA GLU A 469 27.92 3.28 -19.68
C GLU A 469 26.49 2.83 -19.41
N LEU A 470 25.89 2.07 -20.32
CA LEU A 470 24.58 1.45 -20.17
C LEU A 470 24.72 -0.02 -19.78
N LEU A 471 24.27 -0.39 -18.58
CA LEU A 471 24.06 -1.77 -18.17
C LEU A 471 22.69 -2.23 -18.66
N ARG A 472 22.61 -3.34 -19.36
CA ARG A 472 21.36 -3.94 -19.85
C ARG A 472 21.00 -5.18 -19.04
N PRO A 473 20.15 -5.06 -18.01
CA PRO A 473 19.85 -6.17 -17.11
C PRO A 473 19.31 -7.41 -17.82
N ALA A 474 18.42 -7.25 -18.80
CA ALA A 474 17.83 -8.37 -19.52
C ALA A 474 18.85 -9.16 -20.39
N GLU A 475 19.90 -8.50 -20.87
CA GLU A 475 20.96 -9.16 -21.64
C GLU A 475 21.91 -9.93 -20.72
N ILE A 476 22.20 -9.39 -19.54
CA ILE A 476 23.18 -9.93 -18.59
C ILE A 476 22.58 -10.99 -17.68
N TYR A 477 21.36 -10.70 -17.16
CA TYR A 477 20.68 -11.58 -16.22
C TYR A 477 20.16 -12.86 -16.88
N CYS A 478 19.72 -12.79 -18.13
CA CYS A 478 19.17 -13.91 -18.87
C CYS A 478 20.25 -14.63 -19.68
N GLY A 479 20.31 -15.95 -19.56
CA GLY A 479 21.01 -16.82 -20.51
C GLY A 479 20.08 -17.19 -21.67
N GLU A 480 19.77 -18.49 -21.85
CA GLU A 480 18.69 -18.98 -22.71
C GLU A 480 17.31 -18.65 -22.13
N SER A 481 17.21 -18.60 -20.81
CA SER A 481 16.05 -18.15 -20.05
C SER A 481 16.49 -17.30 -18.86
N CYS A 482 15.53 -16.53 -18.31
CA CYS A 482 15.74 -15.73 -17.12
C CYS A 482 15.22 -16.52 -15.90
N PRO A 483 16.08 -16.93 -14.98
CA PRO A 483 15.66 -17.68 -13.80
C PRO A 483 14.82 -16.80 -12.87
N ILE A 484 13.71 -17.35 -12.35
CA ILE A 484 12.84 -16.69 -11.36
C ILE A 484 13.06 -17.30 -9.99
N VAL A 485 13.32 -18.61 -9.95
CA VAL A 485 13.61 -19.39 -8.75
C VAL A 485 14.90 -20.18 -9.02
N ARG A 486 15.76 -20.27 -8.02
CA ARG A 486 16.96 -21.13 -8.06
C ARG A 486 16.56 -22.60 -7.88
N ASP A 487 17.47 -23.52 -8.24
CA ASP A 487 17.27 -24.97 -8.10
C ASP A 487 17.03 -25.41 -6.65
N ASP A 488 17.54 -24.66 -5.67
CA ASP A 488 17.31 -24.88 -4.23
C ASP A 488 16.00 -24.28 -3.71
N GLY A 489 15.15 -23.72 -4.59
CA GLY A 489 13.86 -23.16 -4.25
C GLY A 489 13.91 -21.72 -3.71
N VAL A 490 15.06 -21.03 -3.78
CA VAL A 490 15.19 -19.62 -3.39
C VAL A 490 14.69 -18.72 -4.52
N TRP A 491 13.74 -17.86 -4.21
CA TRP A 491 13.18 -16.89 -5.15
C TRP A 491 14.17 -15.77 -5.46
N LEU A 492 14.25 -15.39 -6.73
CA LEU A 492 15.14 -14.33 -7.23
C LEU A 492 14.42 -13.00 -7.43
N PHE A 493 13.09 -13.02 -7.53
CA PHE A 493 12.24 -11.83 -7.60
C PHE A 493 11.27 -11.80 -6.43
N LEU A 494 11.15 -10.65 -5.80
CA LEU A 494 10.20 -10.39 -4.72
C LEU A 494 8.80 -10.18 -5.29
N ASP A 495 8.70 -9.30 -6.27
CA ASP A 495 7.47 -8.94 -6.98
C ASP A 495 7.74 -8.90 -8.51
N ALA A 496 6.83 -8.30 -9.28
CA ALA A 496 6.91 -8.26 -10.74
C ALA A 496 8.14 -7.48 -11.30
N GLY A 497 9.04 -6.98 -10.48
CA GLY A 497 10.18 -6.20 -10.96
C GLY A 497 11.34 -6.01 -9.99
N HIS A 498 11.15 -6.31 -8.71
CA HIS A 498 12.19 -6.13 -7.71
C HIS A 498 12.90 -7.44 -7.41
N PHE A 499 14.24 -7.41 -7.40
CA PHE A 499 15.03 -8.53 -6.96
C PHE A 499 14.90 -8.77 -5.45
N THR A 500 14.99 -10.04 -5.06
CA THR A 500 15.38 -10.43 -3.71
C THR A 500 16.89 -10.21 -3.52
N VAL A 501 17.39 -10.40 -2.30
CA VAL A 501 18.85 -10.41 -2.04
C VAL A 501 19.55 -11.42 -2.94
N ALA A 502 19.00 -12.64 -3.05
CA ALA A 502 19.58 -13.68 -3.92
C ALA A 502 19.57 -13.29 -5.41
N GLY A 503 18.46 -12.66 -5.88
CA GLY A 503 18.36 -12.16 -7.26
C GLY A 503 19.36 -11.05 -7.55
N ALA A 504 19.51 -10.11 -6.62
CA ALA A 504 20.48 -9.03 -6.71
C ALA A 504 21.93 -9.56 -6.73
N GLN A 505 22.25 -10.51 -5.87
CA GLN A 505 23.57 -11.15 -5.85
C GLN A 505 23.88 -11.88 -7.16
N LEU A 506 22.93 -12.63 -7.71
CA LEU A 506 23.07 -13.28 -9.02
C LEU A 506 23.32 -12.25 -10.14
N MET A 507 22.55 -11.14 -10.13
CA MET A 507 22.76 -10.04 -11.07
C MET A 507 24.15 -9.44 -10.94
N GLY A 508 24.62 -9.18 -9.71
CA GLY A 508 25.96 -8.67 -9.44
C GLY A 508 27.08 -9.60 -9.93
N GLN A 509 26.92 -10.91 -9.74
CA GLN A 509 27.86 -11.91 -10.25
C GLN A 509 27.93 -11.91 -11.77
N ARG A 510 26.80 -11.82 -12.46
CA ARG A 510 26.73 -11.80 -13.93
C ARG A 510 27.22 -10.48 -14.51
N ALA A 511 26.98 -9.36 -13.82
CA ALA A 511 27.41 -8.03 -14.22
C ALA A 511 28.85 -7.67 -13.77
N VAL A 512 29.59 -8.60 -13.15
CA VAL A 512 30.86 -8.33 -12.49
C VAL A 512 31.89 -7.66 -13.40
N ALA A 513 31.96 -8.02 -14.67
CA ALA A 513 32.87 -7.42 -15.62
C ALA A 513 32.60 -5.94 -15.86
N GLN A 514 31.34 -5.57 -16.12
CA GLN A 514 30.90 -4.18 -16.37
C GLN A 514 31.03 -3.33 -15.09
N ILE A 515 30.56 -3.85 -13.96
CA ILE A 515 30.72 -3.18 -12.66
C ILE A 515 32.19 -2.92 -12.38
N SER A 516 33.06 -3.93 -12.62
CA SER A 516 34.51 -3.81 -12.42
C SER A 516 35.14 -2.78 -13.34
N HIS A 517 34.70 -2.71 -14.59
CA HIS A 517 35.18 -1.71 -15.55
C HIS A 517 34.84 -0.29 -15.11
N VAL A 518 33.61 -0.05 -14.70
CA VAL A 518 33.19 1.27 -14.20
C VAL A 518 33.95 1.65 -12.93
N LEU A 519 34.11 0.71 -11.99
CA LEU A 519 34.85 0.93 -10.74
C LEU A 519 36.37 1.03 -10.91
N SER A 520 36.95 0.62 -12.02
CA SER A 520 38.40 0.75 -12.26
C SER A 520 38.88 2.19 -12.42
N GLY A 521 37.92 3.12 -12.70
CA GLY A 521 38.21 4.55 -12.74
C GLY A 521 38.20 5.25 -11.36
N VAL A 522 37.90 4.52 -10.29
CA VAL A 522 37.96 5.07 -8.92
C VAL A 522 39.41 5.10 -8.46
N SER A 523 39.88 6.29 -8.06
CA SER A 523 41.25 6.46 -7.57
C SER A 523 41.46 5.58 -6.34
N GLN A 524 42.37 4.61 -6.42
CA GLN A 524 42.90 3.96 -5.23
C GLN A 524 43.89 4.91 -4.54
N PRO A 525 43.89 4.98 -3.20
CA PRO A 525 44.75 5.87 -2.45
C PRO A 525 46.24 5.57 -2.65
#